data_3bf3871220a5eb147c03e302f594fc74
#
_entry.id   3bf3871220a5eb147c03e302f594fc74
#
_cell.length_a   1.000
_cell.length_b   1.000
_cell.length_c   1.000
_cell.angle_alpha   90.00
_cell.angle_beta   90.00
_cell.angle_gamma   90.00
#
_symmetry.space_group_name_H-M   'P 1'
#
loop_
_entity.id
_entity.type
_entity.pdbx_description
1 polymer ?
#
loop_
_entity_poly.entity_id
_entity_poly.type
_entity_poly.pdbx_seq_one_letter_code
_entity_poly.pdbx_strand_id
1 'polypeptide(L)'
;KALPLPERKVEEIVKPENETQQKLFDCIAEVLGYTEFGITTNIYEAGLTSITAIKLNILISKAFDIVIKTSDIKDHPTIQMLESFVKTAGKETKREIQENYPLTNTQEGIFIECTANMGSTIYNIPYLLKLDKKVDLDKLAEAIDSTVAAHPYLKTRLFMSDEGEVLQKRNDAFTYKTQIINGMNRETLVRPYMLFNEQLFRFEIHRTCDGNYLFLDIHHIIADGTSLGIILNDINRAYSGEKLEVEEYTSYDLALDNREALASDAYKNAENYYKSVFENAGGSINFYPDKSGAAPTAEMYHRETSEFSVQDVKAFCKKHGITENVFFISAFGITLGKYNFRKDAVFTTIYHGRNDSRLSDTVGMLVKTLPVYCDFSGSTADCLNAVQQQLINSMNNDIYPFSQISHEFSIKADAMVIYQGDNFAFDTIGSEYAQEEPVSLNAAKAPVSISISIDRNKFVFEIEYRGDMYYEDTMKYLADNLEIAAGGILREQEPDDIKLLFEE
;
A
#
# COMPACT_ATOMS: atom_id res chain seq x y z
N LYS A 1 16.74 -19.96 -46.11
CA LYS A 1 16.83 -21.13 -45.22
C LYS A 1 16.50 -20.60 -43.82
N ALA A 2 15.32 -20.95 -43.33
CA ALA A 2 14.94 -20.65 -41.92
C ALA A 2 15.84 -21.47 -40.98
N LEU A 3 16.41 -20.84 -39.97
CA LEU A 3 17.10 -21.55 -38.91
C LEU A 3 16.08 -22.47 -38.20
N PRO A 4 16.44 -23.72 -37.87
CA PRO A 4 15.58 -24.59 -37.11
C PRO A 4 15.34 -23.95 -35.73
N LEU A 5 14.10 -23.98 -35.28
CA LEU A 5 13.74 -23.60 -33.89
C LEU A 5 14.60 -24.43 -32.93
N PRO A 6 15.15 -23.82 -31.85
CA PRO A 6 15.90 -24.59 -30.85
C PRO A 6 15.01 -25.69 -30.29
N GLU A 7 15.48 -26.92 -30.34
CA GLU A 7 14.84 -28.05 -29.68
C GLU A 7 14.74 -27.71 -28.17
N ARG A 8 13.53 -27.50 -27.67
CA ARG A 8 13.28 -27.51 -26.23
C ARG A 8 13.72 -28.89 -25.73
N LYS A 9 14.79 -28.94 -24.96
CA LYS A 9 15.07 -30.12 -24.13
C LYS A 9 13.83 -30.31 -23.24
N VAL A 10 13.11 -31.40 -23.44
CA VAL A 10 12.05 -31.82 -22.49
C VAL A 10 12.83 -32.27 -21.28
N GLU A 11 12.99 -31.38 -20.29
CA GLU A 11 13.47 -31.79 -18.98
C GLU A 11 12.43 -32.73 -18.40
N GLU A 12 12.89 -33.87 -17.92
CA GLU A 12 12.03 -34.90 -17.30
C GLU A 12 11.41 -34.25 -16.05
N ILE A 13 10.07 -34.15 -16.02
CA ILE A 13 9.34 -33.56 -14.88
C ILE A 13 9.46 -34.52 -13.71
N VAL A 14 10.37 -34.23 -12.79
CA VAL A 14 10.54 -34.98 -11.55
C VAL A 14 9.45 -34.56 -10.57
N LYS A 15 8.61 -35.53 -10.16
CA LYS A 15 7.49 -35.26 -9.24
C LYS A 15 7.96 -35.18 -7.78
N PRO A 16 7.16 -34.55 -6.88
CA PRO A 16 7.43 -34.55 -5.45
C PRO A 16 7.61 -36.00 -4.89
N GLU A 17 8.64 -36.17 -4.09
CA GLU A 17 9.05 -37.48 -3.52
C GLU A 17 8.63 -37.63 -2.06
N ASN A 18 8.25 -36.53 -1.39
CA ASN A 18 7.87 -36.53 0.02
C ASN A 18 6.84 -35.41 0.30
N GLU A 19 6.30 -35.43 1.53
CA GLU A 19 5.23 -34.52 1.97
C GLU A 19 5.66 -33.04 1.91
N THR A 20 6.90 -32.71 2.25
CA THR A 20 7.43 -31.33 2.20
C THR A 20 7.47 -30.83 0.78
N GLN A 21 8.00 -31.63 -0.14
CA GLN A 21 8.03 -31.27 -1.57
C GLN A 21 6.61 -31.15 -2.16
N GLN A 22 5.68 -32.02 -1.72
CA GLN A 22 4.29 -31.92 -2.18
C GLN A 22 3.63 -30.62 -1.71
N LYS A 23 3.78 -30.24 -0.44
CA LYS A 23 3.25 -28.96 0.07
C LYS A 23 3.85 -27.75 -0.65
N LEU A 24 5.16 -27.75 -0.91
CA LEU A 24 5.81 -26.70 -1.71
C LEU A 24 5.29 -26.66 -3.14
N PHE A 25 5.11 -27.84 -3.75
CA PHE A 25 4.55 -27.95 -5.09
C PHE A 25 3.13 -27.36 -5.15
N ASP A 26 2.27 -27.68 -4.17
CA ASP A 26 0.90 -27.19 -4.11
C ASP A 26 0.86 -25.66 -3.96
N CYS A 27 1.71 -25.09 -3.10
CA CYS A 27 1.84 -23.63 -2.97
C CYS A 27 2.26 -22.96 -4.28
N ILE A 28 3.24 -23.54 -4.99
CA ILE A 28 3.74 -23.01 -6.26
C ILE A 28 2.69 -23.17 -7.36
N ALA A 29 2.02 -24.32 -7.44
CA ALA A 29 0.95 -24.58 -8.41
C ALA A 29 -0.22 -23.60 -8.24
N GLU A 30 -0.60 -23.29 -7.00
CA GLU A 30 -1.63 -22.28 -6.71
C GLU A 30 -1.25 -20.89 -7.26
N VAL A 31 0.03 -20.53 -7.13
CA VAL A 31 0.51 -19.22 -7.58
C VAL A 31 0.68 -19.15 -9.10
N LEU A 32 1.20 -20.23 -9.70
CA LEU A 32 1.42 -20.30 -11.16
C LEU A 32 0.12 -20.57 -11.94
N GLY A 33 -0.89 -21.20 -11.30
CA GLY A 33 -2.15 -21.56 -11.93
C GLY A 33 -2.07 -22.82 -12.83
N TYR A 34 -0.97 -23.60 -12.77
CA TYR A 34 -0.78 -24.85 -13.50
C TYR A 34 0.17 -25.79 -12.76
N THR A 35 0.25 -27.07 -13.20
CA THR A 35 0.95 -28.14 -12.49
C THR A 35 2.03 -28.85 -13.34
N GLU A 36 2.32 -28.35 -14.55
CA GLU A 36 3.29 -28.94 -15.48
C GLU A 36 4.72 -28.45 -15.21
N PHE A 37 5.23 -28.67 -13.99
CA PHE A 37 6.61 -28.42 -13.57
C PHE A 37 7.09 -29.49 -12.58
N GLY A 38 8.41 -29.58 -12.37
CA GLY A 38 9.02 -30.57 -11.49
C GLY A 38 9.75 -29.94 -10.30
N ILE A 39 10.25 -30.79 -9.40
CA ILE A 39 10.96 -30.33 -8.18
C ILE A 39 12.31 -29.67 -8.49
N THR A 40 12.87 -29.90 -9.66
CA THR A 40 14.12 -29.31 -10.15
C THR A 40 13.89 -28.11 -11.07
N THR A 41 12.65 -27.84 -11.45
CA THR A 41 12.31 -26.73 -12.33
C THR A 41 12.57 -25.41 -11.60
N ASN A 42 13.25 -24.47 -12.26
CA ASN A 42 13.38 -23.09 -11.78
C ASN A 42 12.02 -22.41 -11.85
N ILE A 43 11.45 -22.05 -10.69
CA ILE A 43 10.10 -21.51 -10.59
C ILE A 43 9.96 -20.13 -11.28
N TYR A 44 11.05 -19.36 -11.41
CA TYR A 44 11.03 -18.11 -12.17
C TYR A 44 10.97 -18.35 -13.68
N GLU A 45 11.68 -19.39 -14.17
CA GLU A 45 11.57 -19.83 -15.57
C GLU A 45 10.19 -20.46 -15.86
N ALA A 46 9.56 -21.04 -14.83
CA ALA A 46 8.18 -21.54 -14.88
C ALA A 46 7.13 -20.41 -14.84
N GLY A 47 7.52 -19.13 -14.69
CA GLY A 47 6.62 -18.00 -14.77
C GLY A 47 6.35 -17.30 -13.44
N LEU A 48 7.06 -17.63 -12.35
CA LEU A 48 6.99 -16.88 -11.11
C LEU A 48 7.54 -15.47 -11.37
N THR A 49 6.72 -14.48 -11.07
CA THR A 49 7.14 -13.06 -11.10
C THR A 49 7.48 -12.60 -9.68
N SER A 50 8.14 -11.48 -9.53
CA SER A 50 8.44 -10.93 -8.21
C SER A 50 7.18 -10.62 -7.39
N ILE A 51 6.07 -10.29 -8.04
CA ILE A 51 4.79 -10.04 -7.37
C ILE A 51 4.17 -11.35 -6.91
N THR A 52 4.15 -12.37 -7.77
CA THR A 52 3.64 -13.69 -7.40
C THR A 52 4.56 -14.39 -6.40
N ALA A 53 5.85 -14.03 -6.33
CA ALA A 53 6.77 -14.50 -5.29
C ALA A 53 6.38 -14.00 -3.89
N ILE A 54 5.78 -12.81 -3.76
CA ILE A 54 5.23 -12.33 -2.48
C ILE A 54 4.05 -13.24 -2.04
N LYS A 55 3.14 -13.55 -2.96
CA LYS A 55 2.04 -14.50 -2.67
C LYS A 55 2.57 -15.88 -2.29
N LEU A 56 3.59 -16.36 -3.00
CA LEU A 56 4.24 -17.65 -2.71
C LEU A 56 4.89 -17.64 -1.33
N ASN A 57 5.55 -16.56 -0.95
CA ASN A 57 6.10 -16.36 0.38
C ASN A 57 5.04 -16.58 1.46
N ILE A 58 3.89 -15.90 1.34
CA ILE A 58 2.78 -16.03 2.31
C ILE A 58 2.27 -17.47 2.40
N LEU A 59 2.10 -18.15 1.26
CA LEU A 59 1.63 -19.52 1.22
C LEU A 59 2.61 -20.50 1.87
N ILE A 60 3.91 -20.40 1.57
CA ILE A 60 4.95 -21.24 2.16
C ILE A 60 5.05 -20.98 3.66
N SER A 61 5.06 -19.73 4.09
CA SER A 61 5.12 -19.38 5.51
C SER A 61 3.97 -19.98 6.29
N LYS A 62 2.73 -19.88 5.78
CA LYS A 62 1.54 -20.49 6.41
C LYS A 62 1.60 -22.03 6.40
N ALA A 63 2.05 -22.62 5.29
CA ALA A 63 2.09 -24.09 5.16
C ALA A 63 3.11 -24.79 6.08
N PHE A 64 4.18 -24.07 6.43
CA PHE A 64 5.32 -24.64 7.19
C PHE A 64 5.53 -23.99 8.57
N ASP A 65 4.74 -22.98 8.92
CA ASP A 65 4.88 -22.24 10.19
C ASP A 65 6.30 -21.69 10.37
N ILE A 66 6.80 -20.99 9.33
CA ILE A 66 8.15 -20.40 9.29
C ILE A 66 8.10 -18.97 8.76
N VAL A 67 9.10 -18.19 9.07
CA VAL A 67 9.33 -16.88 8.42
C VAL A 67 10.25 -17.07 7.23
N ILE A 68 9.77 -16.70 6.04
CA ILE A 68 10.52 -16.72 4.79
C ILE A 68 10.39 -15.35 4.12
N LYS A 69 11.46 -14.86 3.51
CA LYS A 69 11.47 -13.62 2.74
C LYS A 69 11.42 -13.91 1.25
N THR A 70 10.98 -12.95 0.47
CA THR A 70 10.98 -13.08 -0.98
C THR A 70 12.39 -13.28 -1.56
N SER A 71 13.42 -12.73 -0.88
CA SER A 71 14.83 -13.00 -1.21
C SER A 71 15.18 -14.48 -1.07
N ASP A 72 14.66 -15.16 -0.05
CA ASP A 72 14.98 -16.57 0.18
C ASP A 72 14.42 -17.46 -0.94
N ILE A 73 13.24 -17.11 -1.48
CA ILE A 73 12.66 -17.79 -2.66
C ILE A 73 13.56 -17.58 -3.89
N LYS A 74 14.11 -16.36 -4.06
CA LYS A 74 15.01 -16.05 -5.16
C LYS A 74 16.33 -16.83 -5.06
N ASP A 75 16.85 -16.97 -3.86
CA ASP A 75 18.11 -17.69 -3.61
C ASP A 75 17.93 -19.22 -3.68
N HIS A 76 16.68 -19.72 -3.55
CA HIS A 76 16.31 -21.12 -3.61
C HIS A 76 15.23 -21.39 -4.69
N PRO A 77 15.52 -21.16 -5.97
CA PRO A 77 14.50 -21.11 -7.03
C PRO A 77 13.96 -22.45 -7.50
N THR A 78 14.14 -23.53 -6.75
CA THR A 78 13.56 -24.86 -7.05
C THR A 78 12.94 -25.45 -5.80
N ILE A 79 11.95 -26.36 -5.96
CA ILE A 79 11.32 -27.06 -4.81
C ILE A 79 12.38 -27.80 -3.99
N GLN A 80 13.36 -28.43 -4.63
CA GLN A 80 14.43 -29.15 -3.96
C GLN A 80 15.30 -28.24 -3.08
N MET A 81 15.60 -27.04 -3.54
CA MET A 81 16.34 -26.04 -2.77
C MET A 81 15.48 -25.44 -1.64
N LEU A 82 14.23 -25.11 -1.93
CA LEU A 82 13.27 -24.62 -0.94
C LEU A 82 13.01 -25.66 0.16
N GLU A 83 12.94 -26.95 -0.18
CA GLU A 83 12.80 -28.02 0.83
C GLU A 83 13.96 -27.99 1.83
N SER A 84 15.19 -27.85 1.34
CA SER A 84 16.37 -27.79 2.19
C SER A 84 16.36 -26.55 3.09
N PHE A 85 15.94 -25.43 2.55
CA PHE A 85 15.78 -24.18 3.28
C PHE A 85 14.68 -24.28 4.36
N VAL A 86 13.48 -24.73 4.01
CA VAL A 86 12.33 -24.88 4.92
C VAL A 86 12.64 -25.80 6.10
N LYS A 87 13.42 -26.87 5.88
CA LYS A 87 13.85 -27.80 6.96
C LYS A 87 14.82 -27.17 7.94
N THR A 88 15.56 -26.14 7.53
CA THR A 88 16.57 -25.44 8.35
C THR A 88 16.08 -24.08 8.85
N ALA A 89 15.05 -23.53 8.22
CA ALA A 89 14.44 -22.28 8.64
C ALA A 89 13.92 -22.40 10.08
N GLY A 90 14.31 -21.47 10.91
CA GLY A 90 13.91 -21.42 12.32
C GLY A 90 12.40 -21.14 12.43
N LYS A 91 11.76 -21.80 13.40
CA LYS A 91 10.44 -21.34 13.85
C LYS A 91 10.58 -19.97 14.47
N GLU A 92 9.59 -19.14 14.24
CA GLU A 92 9.55 -17.83 14.86
C GLU A 92 9.61 -17.95 16.39
N THR A 93 10.61 -17.33 17.00
CA THR A 93 10.64 -17.18 18.46
C THR A 93 9.77 -15.98 18.82
N LYS A 94 8.65 -16.21 19.51
CA LYS A 94 7.82 -15.13 20.05
C LYS A 94 8.69 -14.26 20.94
N ARG A 95 8.69 -12.95 20.66
CA ARG A 95 9.39 -11.96 21.48
C ARG A 95 8.68 -11.79 22.82
N GLU A 96 9.44 -11.47 23.85
CA GLU A 96 8.86 -11.06 25.14
C GLU A 96 8.14 -9.73 24.98
N ILE A 97 6.93 -9.66 25.52
CA ILE A 97 6.15 -8.41 25.54
C ILE A 97 6.86 -7.39 26.41
N GLN A 98 7.14 -6.23 25.83
CA GLN A 98 7.72 -5.08 26.52
C GLN A 98 6.64 -4.04 26.84
N GLU A 99 6.91 -3.17 27.78
CA GLU A 99 6.03 -2.05 28.08
C GLU A 99 6.16 -0.92 27.03
N ASN A 100 7.39 -0.67 26.56
CA ASN A 100 7.74 0.43 25.67
C ASN A 100 8.46 -0.08 24.43
N TYR A 101 8.17 0.55 23.30
CA TYR A 101 8.73 0.19 21.99
C TYR A 101 9.18 1.43 21.22
N PRO A 102 10.16 1.34 20.31
CA PRO A 102 10.53 2.45 19.43
C PRO A 102 9.42 2.74 18.42
N LEU A 103 9.47 3.90 17.78
CA LEU A 103 8.75 4.10 16.53
C LEU A 103 9.41 3.31 15.39
N THR A 104 8.65 2.97 14.35
CA THR A 104 9.21 2.58 13.06
C THR A 104 9.70 3.82 12.31
N ASN A 105 10.59 3.65 11.31
CA ASN A 105 11.06 4.76 10.48
C ASN A 105 9.92 5.55 9.80
N THR A 106 8.85 4.85 9.39
CA THR A 106 7.68 5.49 8.79
C THR A 106 6.93 6.34 9.81
N GLN A 107 6.79 5.85 11.02
CA GLN A 107 6.13 6.58 12.11
C GLN A 107 6.93 7.83 12.54
N GLU A 108 8.26 7.75 12.54
CA GLU A 108 9.11 8.91 12.82
C GLU A 108 8.86 10.04 11.81
N GLY A 109 8.74 9.72 10.51
CA GLY A 109 8.42 10.69 9.47
C GLY A 109 7.06 11.36 9.72
N ILE A 110 6.01 10.56 10.00
CA ILE A 110 4.66 11.09 10.31
C ILE A 110 4.68 11.93 11.58
N PHE A 111 5.41 11.50 12.61
CA PHE A 111 5.52 12.24 13.86
C PHE A 111 6.13 13.63 13.65
N ILE A 112 7.21 13.73 12.87
CA ILE A 112 7.85 15.01 12.53
C ILE A 112 6.88 15.93 11.81
N GLU A 113 6.16 15.44 10.81
CA GLU A 113 5.17 16.25 10.07
C GLU A 113 3.98 16.68 10.93
N CYS A 114 3.48 15.81 11.81
CA CYS A 114 2.41 16.16 12.76
C CYS A 114 2.84 17.23 13.76
N THR A 115 4.10 17.20 14.22
CA THR A 115 4.62 18.22 15.14
C THR A 115 4.79 19.58 14.46
N ALA A 116 5.10 19.60 13.16
CA ALA A 116 5.15 20.82 12.37
C ALA A 116 3.75 21.40 12.08
N ASN A 117 2.70 20.56 12.08
CA ASN A 117 1.32 20.92 11.73
C ASN A 117 0.32 20.56 12.84
N MET A 118 0.62 20.97 14.08
CA MET A 118 -0.24 20.65 15.24
C MET A 118 -1.66 21.14 15.03
N GLY A 119 -2.64 20.29 15.36
CA GLY A 119 -4.06 20.59 15.20
C GLY A 119 -4.62 20.33 13.80
N SER A 120 -3.82 19.82 12.87
CA SER A 120 -4.27 19.35 11.56
C SER A 120 -4.94 17.97 11.65
N THR A 121 -5.91 17.72 10.77
CA THR A 121 -6.55 16.41 10.59
C THR A 121 -5.98 15.63 9.40
N ILE A 122 -4.88 16.11 8.81
CA ILE A 122 -4.29 15.55 7.57
C ILE A 122 -3.91 14.06 7.71
N TYR A 123 -3.57 13.62 8.92
CA TYR A 123 -3.23 12.24 9.24
C TYR A 123 -4.37 11.48 9.94
N ASN A 124 -5.60 11.97 9.86
CA ASN A 124 -6.78 11.18 10.20
C ASN A 124 -7.14 10.24 9.03
N ILE A 125 -7.66 9.07 9.34
CA ILE A 125 -8.28 8.12 8.40
C ILE A 125 -9.74 7.98 8.80
N PRO A 126 -10.60 8.93 8.42
CA PRO A 126 -12.01 8.86 8.74
C PRO A 126 -12.73 7.92 7.76
N TYR A 127 -13.69 7.17 8.28
CA TYR A 127 -14.56 6.30 7.51
C TYR A 127 -15.97 6.34 8.09
N LEU A 128 -16.97 6.60 7.28
CA LEU A 128 -18.36 6.75 7.70
C LEU A 128 -19.26 5.81 6.90
N LEU A 129 -19.99 4.96 7.59
CA LEU A 129 -20.97 4.05 7.01
C LEU A 129 -22.38 4.42 7.49
N LYS A 130 -23.30 4.61 6.57
CA LYS A 130 -24.73 4.62 6.86
C LYS A 130 -25.24 3.20 6.94
N LEU A 131 -25.83 2.82 8.05
CA LEU A 131 -26.27 1.47 8.36
C LEU A 131 -27.74 1.24 7.98
N ASP A 132 -28.07 0.03 7.50
CA ASP A 132 -29.46 -0.39 7.39
C ASP A 132 -30.12 -0.37 8.78
N LYS A 133 -31.44 -0.10 8.82
CA LYS A 133 -32.21 -0.02 10.05
C LYS A 133 -32.30 -1.34 10.84
N LYS A 134 -32.00 -2.46 10.19
CA LYS A 134 -32.01 -3.80 10.78
C LYS A 134 -30.71 -4.15 11.50
N VAL A 135 -29.66 -3.34 11.32
CA VAL A 135 -28.40 -3.55 12.05
C VAL A 135 -28.65 -3.35 13.53
N ASP A 136 -28.34 -4.38 14.33
CA ASP A 136 -28.41 -4.32 15.80
C ASP A 136 -27.20 -3.53 16.31
N LEU A 137 -27.47 -2.33 16.86
CA LEU A 137 -26.41 -1.41 17.29
C LEU A 137 -25.69 -1.88 18.54
N ASP A 138 -26.37 -2.59 19.45
CA ASP A 138 -25.73 -3.11 20.66
C ASP A 138 -24.79 -4.26 20.29
N LYS A 139 -25.23 -5.16 19.41
CA LYS A 139 -24.40 -6.22 18.85
C LYS A 139 -23.21 -5.66 18.05
N LEU A 140 -23.42 -4.58 17.29
CA LEU A 140 -22.33 -3.90 16.56
C LEU A 140 -21.31 -3.28 17.54
N ALA A 141 -21.76 -2.69 18.63
CA ALA A 141 -20.88 -2.16 19.66
C ALA A 141 -20.02 -3.26 20.31
N GLU A 142 -20.61 -4.42 20.60
CA GLU A 142 -19.88 -5.60 21.11
C GLU A 142 -18.87 -6.13 20.09
N ALA A 143 -19.21 -6.13 18.80
CA ALA A 143 -18.31 -6.53 17.71
C ALA A 143 -17.10 -5.60 17.60
N ILE A 144 -17.31 -4.29 17.68
CA ILE A 144 -16.24 -3.29 17.71
C ILE A 144 -15.33 -3.48 18.94
N ASP A 145 -15.91 -3.64 20.13
CA ASP A 145 -15.16 -3.89 21.35
C ASP A 145 -14.27 -5.14 21.23
N SER A 146 -14.82 -6.20 20.62
CA SER A 146 -14.11 -7.47 20.37
C SER A 146 -12.96 -7.29 19.38
N THR A 147 -13.17 -6.49 18.33
CA THR A 147 -12.15 -6.17 17.34
C THR A 147 -11.00 -5.37 17.97
N VAL A 148 -11.30 -4.36 18.78
CA VAL A 148 -10.26 -3.60 19.50
C VAL A 148 -9.50 -4.51 20.48
N ALA A 149 -10.16 -5.49 21.09
CA ALA A 149 -9.49 -6.45 21.96
C ALA A 149 -8.57 -7.40 21.19
N ALA A 150 -8.94 -7.79 19.97
CA ALA A 150 -8.14 -8.65 19.10
C ALA A 150 -6.88 -7.96 18.53
N HIS A 151 -6.90 -6.64 18.41
CA HIS A 151 -5.78 -5.84 17.92
C HIS A 151 -5.11 -5.00 19.03
N PRO A 152 -4.16 -5.55 19.80
CA PRO A 152 -3.53 -4.86 20.95
C PRO A 152 -2.88 -3.54 20.55
N TYR A 153 -2.40 -3.44 19.30
CA TYR A 153 -1.72 -2.25 18.80
C TYR A 153 -2.63 -1.01 18.72
N LEU A 154 -3.93 -1.16 18.49
CA LEU A 154 -4.88 -0.03 18.54
C LEU A 154 -4.84 0.72 19.88
N LYS A 155 -4.49 0.02 20.96
CA LYS A 155 -4.46 0.61 22.33
C LYS A 155 -3.17 1.35 22.65
N THR A 156 -2.28 1.50 21.66
CA THR A 156 -0.99 2.22 21.75
C THR A 156 -1.18 3.66 22.23
N ARG A 157 -0.24 4.12 23.06
CA ARG A 157 -0.06 5.52 23.45
C ARG A 157 1.36 5.94 23.08
N LEU A 158 1.51 7.13 22.54
CA LEU A 158 2.83 7.73 22.37
C LEU A 158 3.20 8.56 23.59
N PHE A 159 4.46 8.58 23.95
CA PHE A 159 4.99 9.42 25.02
C PHE A 159 6.44 9.80 24.73
N MET A 160 6.90 10.84 25.42
CA MET A 160 8.29 11.26 25.40
C MET A 160 9.03 10.61 26.56
N SER A 161 10.12 9.91 26.33
CA SER A 161 11.00 9.38 27.38
C SER A 161 11.79 10.50 28.09
N ASP A 162 12.39 10.18 29.23
CA ASP A 162 13.26 11.13 29.96
C ASP A 162 14.51 11.51 29.15
N GLU A 163 14.92 10.68 28.20
CA GLU A 163 16.03 10.91 27.25
C GLU A 163 15.63 11.74 26.04
N GLY A 164 14.32 12.06 25.89
CA GLY A 164 13.79 12.84 24.77
C GLY A 164 13.45 12.01 23.51
N GLU A 165 13.40 10.68 23.63
CA GLU A 165 12.93 9.80 22.55
C GLU A 165 11.40 9.66 22.57
N VAL A 166 10.79 9.62 21.40
CA VAL A 166 9.37 9.29 21.26
C VAL A 166 9.21 7.78 21.22
N LEU A 167 8.44 7.25 22.15
CA LEU A 167 8.23 5.82 22.31
C LEU A 167 6.74 5.48 22.24
N GLN A 168 6.45 4.23 21.93
CA GLN A 168 5.13 3.62 21.96
C GLN A 168 4.96 2.83 23.25
N LYS A 169 3.91 3.12 24.00
CA LYS A 169 3.55 2.36 25.21
C LYS A 169 2.44 1.38 24.90
N ARG A 170 2.68 0.10 25.17
CA ARG A 170 1.68 -0.95 25.09
C ARG A 170 0.71 -0.84 26.28
N ASN A 171 -0.59 -0.92 26.01
CA ASN A 171 -1.63 -0.70 27.03
C ASN A 171 -2.68 -1.82 27.01
N ASP A 172 -2.28 -3.05 27.31
CA ASP A 172 -3.16 -4.22 27.29
C ASP A 172 -4.27 -4.15 28.36
N ALA A 173 -4.02 -3.44 29.46
CA ALA A 173 -5.02 -3.26 30.54
C ALA A 173 -6.20 -2.38 30.13
N PHE A 174 -6.06 -1.59 29.06
CA PHE A 174 -7.13 -0.72 28.60
C PHE A 174 -8.25 -1.54 27.94
N THR A 175 -9.47 -1.37 28.42
CA THR A 175 -10.67 -1.96 27.84
C THR A 175 -11.45 -0.89 27.10
N TYR A 176 -11.64 -1.09 25.80
CA TYR A 176 -12.44 -0.19 24.99
C TYR A 176 -13.93 -0.50 25.15
N LYS A 177 -14.75 0.54 25.13
CA LYS A 177 -16.21 0.44 25.11
C LYS A 177 -16.76 1.41 24.07
N THR A 178 -17.36 0.85 23.04
CA THR A 178 -18.00 1.59 21.95
C THR A 178 -19.19 2.39 22.47
N GLN A 179 -19.25 3.66 22.09
CA GLN A 179 -20.34 4.55 22.49
C GLN A 179 -21.41 4.61 21.38
N ILE A 180 -22.68 4.52 21.80
CA ILE A 180 -23.82 4.82 20.93
C ILE A 180 -24.28 6.24 21.27
N ILE A 181 -24.05 7.17 20.36
CA ILE A 181 -24.24 8.61 20.53
C ILE A 181 -25.55 9.03 19.84
N ASN A 182 -26.39 9.79 20.52
CA ASN A 182 -27.57 10.38 19.90
C ASN A 182 -27.23 11.69 19.19
N GLY A 183 -27.47 11.72 17.88
CA GLY A 183 -27.09 12.82 17.00
C GLY A 183 -25.69 12.65 16.39
N MET A 184 -25.44 13.42 15.35
CA MET A 184 -24.16 13.50 14.64
C MET A 184 -24.01 14.90 14.07
N ASN A 185 -22.86 15.54 14.26
CA ASN A 185 -22.50 16.76 13.57
C ASN A 185 -21.37 16.46 12.60
N ARG A 186 -21.66 16.44 11.29
CA ARG A 186 -20.69 16.13 10.25
C ARG A 186 -19.51 17.10 10.18
N GLU A 187 -19.72 18.38 10.52
CA GLU A 187 -18.67 19.42 10.47
C GLU A 187 -17.61 19.22 11.55
N THR A 188 -17.97 18.60 12.68
CA THR A 188 -17.07 18.36 13.82
C THR A 188 -16.77 16.89 14.05
N LEU A 189 -17.16 16.02 13.12
CA LEU A 189 -16.98 14.57 13.25
C LEU A 189 -15.49 14.21 13.25
N VAL A 190 -14.75 14.70 12.26
CA VAL A 190 -13.31 14.55 12.20
C VAL A 190 -12.66 15.62 13.07
N ARG A 191 -11.84 15.19 14.01
CA ARG A 191 -11.19 16.07 15.01
C ARG A 191 -9.69 15.77 15.04
N PRO A 192 -8.83 16.77 15.26
CA PRO A 192 -7.40 16.51 15.46
C PRO A 192 -7.16 15.55 16.62
N TYR A 193 -6.05 14.83 16.54
CA TYR A 193 -5.53 14.02 17.65
C TYR A 193 -4.41 14.76 18.37
N MET A 194 -4.36 14.61 19.69
CA MET A 194 -3.18 14.89 20.48
C MET A 194 -2.33 13.61 20.48
N LEU A 195 -1.10 13.68 19.93
CA LEU A 195 -0.29 12.46 19.75
C LEU A 195 0.14 11.81 21.06
N PHE A 196 0.40 12.63 22.10
CA PHE A 196 0.92 12.12 23.37
C PHE A 196 -0.17 11.77 24.36
N ASN A 197 -0.04 10.59 24.96
CA ASN A 197 -0.85 10.10 26.08
C ASN A 197 -2.36 9.97 25.79
N GLU A 198 -2.79 10.14 24.54
CA GLU A 198 -4.18 9.99 24.12
C GLU A 198 -4.41 8.72 23.28
N GLN A 199 -5.67 8.35 23.14
CA GLN A 199 -6.12 7.32 22.24
C GLN A 199 -6.10 7.84 20.81
N LEU A 200 -5.49 7.07 19.90
CA LEU A 200 -5.25 7.47 18.51
C LEU A 200 -6.30 6.89 17.54
N PHE A 201 -7.45 6.46 18.06
CA PHE A 201 -8.60 6.06 17.27
C PHE A 201 -9.91 6.43 17.96
N ARG A 202 -10.99 6.54 17.20
CA ARG A 202 -12.36 6.79 17.62
C ARG A 202 -13.29 5.90 16.82
N PHE A 203 -14.00 5.00 17.48
CA PHE A 203 -15.01 4.15 16.86
C PHE A 203 -16.32 4.46 17.55
N GLU A 204 -17.24 5.07 16.82
CA GLU A 204 -18.48 5.64 17.38
C GLU A 204 -19.66 5.15 16.55
N ILE A 205 -20.78 4.84 17.21
CA ILE A 205 -22.06 4.57 16.55
C ILE A 205 -22.95 5.79 16.79
N HIS A 206 -23.47 6.38 15.73
CA HIS A 206 -24.35 7.54 15.81
C HIS A 206 -25.77 7.16 15.44
N ARG A 207 -26.72 7.50 16.31
CA ARG A 207 -28.17 7.37 16.08
C ARG A 207 -28.73 8.74 15.78
N THR A 208 -29.25 8.94 14.56
CA THR A 208 -29.81 10.21 14.10
C THR A 208 -31.25 10.05 13.63
N CYS A 209 -31.93 11.16 13.30
CA CYS A 209 -33.30 11.10 12.77
C CYS A 209 -33.40 10.51 11.34
N ASP A 210 -32.33 10.57 10.56
CA ASP A 210 -32.24 10.10 9.17
C ASP A 210 -31.59 8.73 9.00
N GLY A 211 -31.04 8.15 10.09
CA GLY A 211 -30.44 6.82 10.08
C GLY A 211 -29.44 6.57 11.20
N ASN A 212 -28.86 5.39 11.19
CA ASN A 212 -27.78 5.01 12.05
C ASN A 212 -26.47 5.02 11.25
N TYR A 213 -25.37 5.39 11.91
CA TYR A 213 -24.07 5.50 11.28
C TYR A 213 -23.00 4.84 12.14
N LEU A 214 -22.05 4.16 11.49
CA LEU A 214 -20.79 3.75 12.09
C LEU A 214 -19.70 4.73 11.61
N PHE A 215 -19.05 5.38 12.56
CA PHE A 215 -17.92 6.25 12.31
C PHE A 215 -16.65 5.64 12.87
N LEU A 216 -15.65 5.47 12.03
CA LEU A 216 -14.30 5.07 12.39
C LEU A 216 -13.36 6.22 12.03
N ASP A 217 -12.48 6.58 12.93
CA ASP A 217 -11.43 7.57 12.70
C ASP A 217 -10.17 7.09 13.41
N ILE A 218 -9.07 6.94 12.66
CA ILE A 218 -7.81 6.41 13.18
C ILE A 218 -6.69 7.36 12.76
N HIS A 219 -5.77 7.65 13.67
CA HIS A 219 -4.59 8.41 13.31
C HIS A 219 -3.62 7.54 12.50
N HIS A 220 -3.14 8.07 11.39
CA HIS A 220 -2.28 7.37 10.44
C HIS A 220 -0.97 6.84 11.04
N ILE A 221 -0.52 7.40 12.20
CA ILE A 221 0.68 6.91 12.89
C ILE A 221 0.53 5.49 13.47
N ILE A 222 -0.71 5.01 13.68
CA ILE A 222 -1.00 3.66 14.19
C ILE A 222 -1.75 2.77 13.21
N ALA A 223 -2.14 3.27 12.04
CA ALA A 223 -2.87 2.50 11.04
C ALA A 223 -2.67 3.06 9.62
N ASP A 224 -2.94 2.23 8.64
CA ASP A 224 -3.03 2.59 7.22
C ASP A 224 -4.36 2.13 6.60
N GLY A 225 -4.55 2.36 5.30
CA GLY A 225 -5.78 1.97 4.61
C GLY A 225 -6.05 0.46 4.66
N THR A 226 -5.00 -0.37 4.55
CA THR A 226 -5.14 -1.84 4.69
C THR A 226 -5.57 -2.22 6.11
N SER A 227 -5.02 -1.56 7.13
CA SER A 227 -5.43 -1.74 8.52
C SER A 227 -6.91 -1.43 8.74
N LEU A 228 -7.43 -0.36 8.11
CA LEU A 228 -8.86 -0.05 8.14
C LEU A 228 -9.69 -1.20 7.55
N GLY A 229 -9.26 -1.77 6.42
CA GLY A 229 -9.90 -2.93 5.80
C GLY A 229 -9.90 -4.16 6.72
N ILE A 230 -8.79 -4.46 7.39
CA ILE A 230 -8.68 -5.54 8.38
C ILE A 230 -9.68 -5.30 9.52
N ILE A 231 -9.71 -4.11 10.10
CA ILE A 231 -10.60 -3.73 11.21
C ILE A 231 -12.07 -3.88 10.81
N LEU A 232 -12.46 -3.37 9.63
CA LEU A 232 -13.84 -3.48 9.13
C LEU A 232 -14.25 -4.94 8.91
N ASN A 233 -13.36 -5.75 8.34
CA ASN A 233 -13.60 -7.17 8.15
C ASN A 233 -13.79 -7.90 9.50
N ASP A 234 -12.95 -7.60 10.48
CA ASP A 234 -13.05 -8.23 11.80
C ASP A 234 -14.28 -7.76 12.59
N ILE A 235 -14.70 -6.49 12.45
CA ILE A 235 -15.99 -6.03 12.98
C ILE A 235 -17.13 -6.86 12.37
N ASN A 236 -17.10 -7.12 11.05
CA ASN A 236 -18.12 -7.90 10.36
C ASN A 236 -18.14 -9.38 10.79
N ARG A 237 -16.97 -9.99 10.94
CA ARG A 237 -16.81 -11.37 11.46
C ARG A 237 -17.34 -11.49 12.89
N ALA A 238 -16.94 -10.56 13.78
CA ALA A 238 -17.42 -10.53 15.16
C ALA A 238 -18.93 -10.27 15.24
N TYR A 239 -19.46 -9.34 14.43
CA TYR A 239 -20.91 -9.12 14.33
C TYR A 239 -21.65 -10.37 13.85
N SER A 240 -21.05 -11.18 12.99
CA SER A 240 -21.62 -12.46 12.54
C SER A 240 -21.50 -13.57 13.59
N GLY A 241 -20.84 -13.32 14.72
CA GLY A 241 -20.71 -14.23 15.87
C GLY A 241 -19.42 -15.06 15.84
N GLU A 242 -18.47 -14.71 15.00
CA GLU A 242 -17.15 -15.34 14.99
C GLU A 242 -16.32 -14.84 16.16
N LYS A 243 -15.59 -15.74 16.82
CA LYS A 243 -14.61 -15.37 17.84
C LYS A 243 -13.32 -14.96 17.16
N LEU A 244 -12.90 -13.73 17.36
CA LEU A 244 -11.63 -13.23 16.84
C LEU A 244 -10.46 -13.76 17.67
N GLU A 245 -9.39 -14.17 17.00
CA GLU A 245 -8.12 -14.46 17.63
C GLU A 245 -7.32 -13.16 17.85
N VAL A 246 -6.54 -13.14 18.92
CA VAL A 246 -5.67 -11.99 19.22
C VAL A 246 -4.48 -12.02 18.26
N GLU A 247 -4.19 -10.87 17.65
CA GLU A 247 -3.05 -10.67 16.77
C GLU A 247 -1.74 -11.09 17.46
N GLU A 248 -1.02 -12.04 16.84
CA GLU A 248 0.19 -12.61 17.44
C GLU A 248 1.44 -11.77 17.14
N TYR A 249 1.63 -11.40 15.86
CA TYR A 249 2.69 -10.49 15.44
C TYR A 249 2.10 -9.10 15.22
N THR A 250 2.54 -8.16 15.99
CA THR A 250 1.98 -6.79 16.05
C THR A 250 2.95 -5.76 15.49
N SER A 251 2.48 -4.54 15.27
CA SER A 251 3.36 -3.42 14.91
C SER A 251 4.40 -3.07 15.99
N TYR A 252 4.26 -3.56 17.21
CA TYR A 252 5.33 -3.49 18.22
C TYR A 252 6.51 -4.37 17.84
N ASP A 253 6.24 -5.60 17.37
CA ASP A 253 7.26 -6.55 16.91
C ASP A 253 7.95 -6.01 15.65
N LEU A 254 7.16 -5.44 14.72
CA LEU A 254 7.69 -4.76 13.54
C LEU A 254 8.64 -3.61 13.91
N ALA A 255 8.32 -2.83 14.95
CA ALA A 255 9.18 -1.74 15.38
C ALA A 255 10.55 -2.23 15.91
N LEU A 256 10.56 -3.38 16.59
CA LEU A 256 11.79 -4.02 17.02
C LEU A 256 12.58 -4.58 15.84
N ASP A 257 11.91 -5.27 14.89
CA ASP A 257 12.54 -5.78 13.67
C ASP A 257 13.17 -4.63 12.85
N ASN A 258 12.48 -3.48 12.75
CA ASN A 258 13.00 -2.28 12.10
C ASN A 258 14.27 -1.76 12.81
N ARG A 259 14.26 -1.66 14.14
CA ARG A 259 15.42 -1.19 14.92
C ARG A 259 16.64 -2.10 14.73
N GLU A 260 16.44 -3.41 14.71
CA GLU A 260 17.51 -4.38 14.44
C GLU A 260 18.05 -4.25 13.02
N ALA A 261 17.16 -4.08 12.04
CA ALA A 261 17.52 -3.96 10.64
C ALA A 261 18.35 -2.68 10.34
N LEU A 262 18.10 -1.58 11.06
CA LEU A 262 18.89 -0.34 10.93
C LEU A 262 20.39 -0.54 11.25
N ALA A 263 20.72 -1.48 12.12
CA ALA A 263 22.10 -1.79 12.49
C ALA A 263 22.76 -2.84 11.57
N SER A 264 22.04 -3.30 10.54
CA SER A 264 22.48 -4.40 9.67
C SER A 264 23.06 -3.92 8.34
N ASP A 265 23.77 -4.82 7.64
CA ASP A 265 24.25 -4.56 6.27
C ASP A 265 23.10 -4.30 5.28
N ALA A 266 21.89 -4.76 5.57
CA ALA A 266 20.73 -4.51 4.72
C ALA A 266 20.40 -3.03 4.59
N TYR A 267 20.53 -2.24 5.68
CA TYR A 267 20.33 -0.80 5.63
C TYR A 267 21.34 -0.11 4.70
N LYS A 268 22.61 -0.47 4.82
CA LYS A 268 23.68 0.08 3.97
C LYS A 268 23.54 -0.32 2.51
N ASN A 269 23.09 -1.54 2.25
CA ASN A 269 22.79 -2.00 0.88
C ASN A 269 21.63 -1.22 0.28
N ALA A 270 20.58 -0.93 1.07
CA ALA A 270 19.45 -0.12 0.65
C ALA A 270 19.86 1.34 0.38
N GLU A 271 20.72 1.95 1.22
CA GLU A 271 21.31 3.27 0.97
C GLU A 271 22.04 3.30 -0.39
N ASN A 272 22.93 2.33 -0.63
CA ASN A 272 23.68 2.23 -1.89
C ASN A 272 22.76 2.06 -3.11
N TYR A 273 21.67 1.30 -2.96
CA TYR A 273 20.68 1.15 -4.02
C TYR A 273 20.06 2.49 -4.37
N TYR A 274 19.52 3.24 -3.39
CA TYR A 274 18.90 4.54 -3.67
C TYR A 274 19.89 5.57 -4.21
N LYS A 275 21.12 5.55 -3.76
CA LYS A 275 22.22 6.33 -4.35
C LYS A 275 22.37 6.02 -5.85
N SER A 276 22.46 4.75 -6.21
CA SER A 276 22.63 4.34 -7.62
C SER A 276 21.49 4.79 -8.53
N VAL A 277 20.27 4.94 -8.00
CA VAL A 277 19.09 5.36 -8.78
C VAL A 277 18.99 6.88 -8.86
N PHE A 278 19.19 7.59 -7.74
CA PHE A 278 18.77 8.99 -7.63
C PHE A 278 19.91 10.01 -7.62
N GLU A 279 21.18 9.59 -7.47
CA GLU A 279 22.32 10.52 -7.41
C GLU A 279 22.38 11.49 -8.60
N ASN A 280 21.93 11.06 -9.79
CA ASN A 280 21.94 11.86 -11.00
C ASN A 280 20.53 12.21 -11.55
N ALA A 281 19.47 11.91 -10.80
CA ALA A 281 18.09 12.09 -11.27
C ALA A 281 17.57 13.55 -11.19
N GLY A 282 18.29 14.45 -10.50
CA GLY A 282 17.95 15.89 -10.49
C GLY A 282 16.80 16.30 -9.57
N GLY A 283 16.42 15.44 -8.61
CA GLY A 283 15.32 15.69 -7.66
C GLY A 283 13.92 15.51 -8.27
N SER A 284 12.89 15.64 -7.43
CA SER A 284 11.49 15.51 -7.89
C SER A 284 11.01 16.73 -8.69
N ILE A 285 10.09 16.46 -9.61
CA ILE A 285 9.38 17.49 -10.38
C ILE A 285 7.89 17.48 -10.03
N ASN A 286 7.21 18.58 -10.29
CA ASN A 286 5.80 18.73 -9.97
C ASN A 286 5.08 19.54 -11.06
N PHE A 287 3.77 19.64 -10.97
CA PHE A 287 2.96 20.55 -11.77
C PHE A 287 3.15 22.00 -11.27
N TYR A 288 3.24 22.95 -12.18
CA TYR A 288 3.35 24.36 -11.82
C TYR A 288 2.03 24.84 -11.20
N PRO A 289 2.06 25.51 -10.04
CA PRO A 289 0.85 25.99 -9.42
C PRO A 289 0.22 27.15 -10.18
N ASP A 290 -1.10 27.18 -10.27
CA ASP A 290 -1.88 28.27 -10.87
C ASP A 290 -1.97 29.50 -9.96
N LYS A 291 -1.80 29.26 -8.64
CA LYS A 291 -1.98 30.26 -7.57
C LYS A 291 -0.80 30.21 -6.60
N SER A 292 -0.59 31.27 -5.84
CA SER A 292 0.53 31.39 -4.91
C SER A 292 0.42 30.55 -3.64
N GLY A 293 -0.72 29.91 -3.37
CA GLY A 293 -0.96 29.08 -2.19
C GLY A 293 -0.87 29.85 -0.87
N ALA A 294 -1.99 30.04 -0.16
CA ALA A 294 -2.03 30.83 1.07
C ALA A 294 -2.44 30.00 2.30
N ALA A 295 -3.36 29.04 2.11
CA ALA A 295 -3.87 28.17 3.17
C ALA A 295 -4.19 26.80 2.55
N PRO A 296 -3.54 25.71 2.99
CA PRO A 296 -3.77 24.39 2.45
C PRO A 296 -5.26 24.00 2.55
N THR A 297 -5.87 23.76 1.39
CA THR A 297 -7.23 23.23 1.27
C THR A 297 -7.19 21.97 0.43
N ALA A 298 -7.97 20.95 0.80
CA ALA A 298 -8.12 19.75 -0.02
C ALA A 298 -9.34 19.92 -0.93
N GLU A 299 -9.15 19.72 -2.21
CA GLU A 299 -10.20 19.61 -3.20
C GLU A 299 -10.03 18.29 -3.95
N MET A 300 -11.12 17.80 -4.58
CA MET A 300 -11.14 16.51 -5.26
C MET A 300 -11.77 16.64 -6.64
N TYR A 301 -11.10 16.08 -7.64
CA TYR A 301 -11.62 15.91 -8.98
C TYR A 301 -11.76 14.43 -9.32
N HIS A 302 -12.89 14.04 -9.93
CA HIS A 302 -13.18 12.66 -10.31
C HIS A 302 -13.30 12.53 -11.82
N ARG A 303 -12.68 11.50 -12.39
CA ARG A 303 -12.76 11.17 -13.81
C ARG A 303 -12.91 9.67 -14.01
N GLU A 304 -14.00 9.23 -14.66
CA GLU A 304 -14.07 7.89 -15.26
C GLU A 304 -13.33 7.89 -16.60
N THR A 305 -12.48 6.89 -16.85
CA THR A 305 -11.80 6.76 -18.16
C THR A 305 -12.78 6.35 -19.25
N SER A 306 -12.57 6.91 -20.43
CA SER A 306 -13.43 6.67 -21.62
C SER A 306 -12.67 6.05 -22.81
N GLU A 307 -11.36 6.21 -22.85
CA GLU A 307 -10.52 5.84 -24.01
C GLU A 307 -10.11 4.36 -24.04
N PHE A 308 -10.21 3.67 -22.88
CA PHE A 308 -9.82 2.25 -22.75
C PHE A 308 -10.58 1.55 -21.62
N SER A 309 -10.71 0.23 -21.75
CA SER A 309 -11.36 -0.60 -20.73
C SER A 309 -10.37 -1.24 -19.76
N VAL A 310 -10.87 -1.74 -18.63
CA VAL A 310 -10.10 -2.53 -17.67
C VAL A 310 -9.52 -3.78 -18.33
N GLN A 311 -10.28 -4.42 -19.23
CA GLN A 311 -9.85 -5.61 -19.94
C GLN A 311 -8.68 -5.32 -20.90
N ASP A 312 -8.68 -4.17 -21.58
CA ASP A 312 -7.59 -3.79 -22.49
C ASP A 312 -6.27 -3.63 -21.72
N VAL A 313 -6.31 -2.91 -20.57
CA VAL A 313 -5.15 -2.73 -19.70
C VAL A 313 -4.67 -4.06 -19.12
N LYS A 314 -5.58 -4.90 -18.58
CA LYS A 314 -5.22 -6.23 -18.06
C LYS A 314 -4.61 -7.13 -19.12
N ALA A 315 -5.14 -7.12 -20.36
CA ALA A 315 -4.61 -7.90 -21.49
C ALA A 315 -3.21 -7.39 -21.90
N PHE A 316 -3.03 -6.08 -21.98
CA PHE A 316 -1.74 -5.46 -22.26
C PHE A 316 -0.70 -5.81 -21.19
N CYS A 317 -1.04 -5.62 -19.92
CA CYS A 317 -0.16 -5.92 -18.80
C CYS A 317 0.26 -7.40 -18.81
N LYS A 318 -0.68 -8.31 -19.04
CA LYS A 318 -0.38 -9.75 -19.18
C LYS A 318 0.56 -10.04 -20.36
N LYS A 319 0.34 -9.40 -21.52
CA LYS A 319 1.18 -9.56 -22.73
C LYS A 319 2.62 -9.13 -22.46
N HIS A 320 2.81 -8.04 -21.74
CA HIS A 320 4.14 -7.44 -21.49
C HIS A 320 4.77 -7.89 -20.16
N GLY A 321 4.09 -8.73 -19.36
CA GLY A 321 4.60 -9.25 -18.09
C GLY A 321 4.76 -8.16 -17.01
N ILE A 322 3.94 -7.11 -17.06
CA ILE A 322 3.91 -6.00 -16.09
C ILE A 322 2.60 -5.99 -15.30
N THR A 323 2.51 -5.17 -14.26
CA THR A 323 1.27 -4.93 -13.54
C THR A 323 0.57 -3.65 -13.97
N GLU A 324 -0.72 -3.56 -13.67
CA GLU A 324 -1.50 -2.33 -13.88
C GLU A 324 -0.89 -1.14 -13.10
N ASN A 325 -0.30 -1.39 -11.93
CA ASN A 325 0.41 -0.36 -11.17
C ASN A 325 1.60 0.20 -11.97
N VAL A 326 2.44 -0.66 -12.54
CA VAL A 326 3.57 -0.26 -13.42
C VAL A 326 3.07 0.52 -14.63
N PHE A 327 1.98 0.06 -15.24
CA PHE A 327 1.36 0.71 -16.38
C PHE A 327 0.97 2.17 -16.08
N PHE A 328 0.22 2.39 -15.00
CA PHE A 328 -0.22 3.74 -14.64
C PHE A 328 0.88 4.63 -14.07
N ILE A 329 1.83 4.07 -13.33
CA ILE A 329 3.03 4.79 -12.89
C ILE A 329 3.82 5.29 -14.10
N SER A 330 3.99 4.46 -15.14
CA SER A 330 4.70 4.87 -16.35
C SER A 330 3.93 5.93 -17.13
N ALA A 331 2.61 5.78 -17.27
CA ALA A 331 1.76 6.80 -17.91
C ALA A 331 1.85 8.15 -17.18
N PHE A 332 1.82 8.12 -15.84
CA PHE A 332 1.99 9.34 -15.04
C PHE A 332 3.38 9.95 -15.20
N GLY A 333 4.44 9.11 -15.21
CA GLY A 333 5.82 9.56 -15.44
C GLY A 333 5.98 10.28 -16.79
N ILE A 334 5.45 9.70 -17.88
CA ILE A 334 5.43 10.33 -19.21
C ILE A 334 4.66 11.67 -19.17
N THR A 335 3.48 11.68 -18.54
CA THR A 335 2.66 12.89 -18.43
C THR A 335 3.40 14.00 -17.69
N LEU A 336 3.93 13.70 -16.50
CA LEU A 336 4.61 14.67 -15.65
C LEU A 336 5.93 15.17 -16.28
N GLY A 337 6.71 14.26 -16.87
CA GLY A 337 7.97 14.63 -17.52
C GLY A 337 7.74 15.52 -18.74
N LYS A 338 6.82 15.16 -19.62
CA LYS A 338 6.47 15.99 -20.80
C LYS A 338 5.90 17.34 -20.39
N TYR A 339 5.07 17.41 -19.34
CA TYR A 339 4.59 18.67 -18.79
C TYR A 339 5.75 19.60 -18.37
N ASN A 340 6.85 19.02 -17.90
CA ASN A 340 8.06 19.75 -17.51
C ASN A 340 9.11 19.83 -18.65
N PHE A 341 8.76 19.50 -19.90
CA PHE A 341 9.67 19.50 -21.07
C PHE A 341 10.91 18.61 -20.88
N ARG A 342 10.74 17.48 -20.17
CA ARG A 342 11.81 16.50 -19.90
C ARG A 342 11.46 15.15 -20.54
N LYS A 343 12.46 14.29 -20.66
CA LYS A 343 12.30 12.86 -21.04
C LYS A 343 12.41 11.92 -19.86
N ASP A 344 12.36 12.47 -18.66
CA ASP A 344 12.35 11.73 -17.40
C ASP A 344 11.46 12.45 -16.39
N ALA A 345 11.07 11.73 -15.34
CA ALA A 345 10.33 12.26 -14.21
C ALA A 345 10.76 11.59 -12.91
N VAL A 346 10.83 12.37 -11.83
CA VAL A 346 10.96 11.87 -10.46
C VAL A 346 9.74 12.32 -9.68
N PHE A 347 9.03 11.37 -9.11
CA PHE A 347 7.80 11.57 -8.34
C PHE A 347 7.66 10.46 -7.29
N THR A 348 6.51 10.33 -6.64
CA THR A 348 6.30 9.31 -5.61
C THR A 348 5.10 8.42 -5.88
N THR A 349 5.17 7.21 -5.35
CA THR A 349 4.05 6.28 -5.21
C THR A 349 4.02 5.71 -3.80
N ILE A 350 3.04 4.88 -3.48
CA ILE A 350 2.99 4.15 -2.21
C ILE A 350 3.15 2.66 -2.43
N TYR A 351 3.62 2.00 -1.38
CA TYR A 351 3.71 0.56 -1.27
C TYR A 351 3.12 0.11 0.07
N HIS A 352 2.30 -0.95 0.06
CA HIS A 352 1.56 -1.38 1.25
C HIS A 352 2.42 -1.93 2.41
N GLY A 353 3.73 -2.20 2.16
CA GLY A 353 4.67 -2.61 3.21
C GLY A 353 4.48 -4.02 3.79
N ARG A 354 3.57 -4.83 3.23
CA ARG A 354 3.24 -6.18 3.73
C ARG A 354 3.88 -7.27 2.88
N ASN A 355 5.21 -7.27 2.79
CA ASN A 355 6.01 -8.26 2.06
C ASN A 355 6.43 -9.48 2.91
N ASP A 356 6.12 -9.44 4.20
CA ASP A 356 6.31 -10.52 5.17
C ASP A 356 4.94 -11.12 5.51
N SER A 357 4.84 -12.44 5.55
CA SER A 357 3.58 -13.14 5.82
C SER A 357 2.95 -12.79 7.17
N ARG A 358 3.79 -12.46 8.16
CA ARG A 358 3.35 -12.03 9.49
C ARG A 358 2.55 -10.74 9.47
N LEU A 359 2.80 -9.90 8.45
CA LEU A 359 2.20 -8.58 8.30
C LEU A 359 0.86 -8.59 7.55
N SER A 360 0.42 -9.74 7.02
CA SER A 360 -0.81 -9.83 6.20
C SER A 360 -2.04 -9.28 6.91
N ASP A 361 -2.17 -9.62 8.19
CA ASP A 361 -3.33 -9.29 9.02
C ASP A 361 -2.96 -8.32 10.18
N THR A 362 -1.75 -7.71 10.12
CA THR A 362 -1.25 -6.80 11.15
C THR A 362 -1.87 -5.41 11.00
N VAL A 363 -2.40 -4.89 12.10
CA VAL A 363 -2.84 -3.49 12.20
C VAL A 363 -1.65 -2.59 12.55
N GLY A 364 -1.41 -1.57 11.71
CA GLY A 364 -0.30 -0.64 11.92
C GLY A 364 -0.08 0.31 10.74
N MET A 365 0.85 1.22 10.88
CA MET A 365 1.33 2.08 9.81
C MET A 365 2.45 1.37 9.03
N LEU A 366 2.09 0.62 8.01
CA LEU A 366 2.99 -0.19 7.20
C LEU A 366 3.23 0.40 5.81
N VAL A 367 2.30 1.21 5.31
CA VAL A 367 2.43 1.88 4.01
C VAL A 367 3.71 2.72 3.97
N LYS A 368 4.46 2.59 2.89
CA LYS A 368 5.70 3.32 2.65
C LYS A 368 5.59 4.16 1.39
N THR A 369 6.13 5.36 1.42
CA THR A 369 6.31 6.19 0.23
C THR A 369 7.56 5.72 -0.50
N LEU A 370 7.43 5.42 -1.79
CA LEU A 370 8.52 5.05 -2.67
C LEU A 370 8.75 6.13 -3.72
N PRO A 371 9.97 6.63 -3.90
CA PRO A 371 10.30 7.49 -5.01
C PRO A 371 10.40 6.66 -6.30
N VAL A 372 9.95 7.22 -7.40
CA VAL A 372 10.00 6.65 -8.73
C VAL A 372 10.82 7.54 -9.64
N TYR A 373 11.78 6.96 -10.34
CA TYR A 373 12.46 7.57 -11.48
C TYR A 373 11.98 6.90 -12.76
N CYS A 374 11.29 7.64 -13.59
CA CYS A 374 10.76 7.18 -14.86
C CYS A 374 11.56 7.85 -16.00
N ASP A 375 12.43 7.09 -16.66
CA ASP A 375 13.14 7.52 -17.86
C ASP A 375 12.41 6.96 -19.10
N PHE A 376 11.94 7.84 -19.95
CA PHE A 376 11.26 7.52 -21.21
C PHE A 376 11.98 8.10 -22.43
N SER A 377 13.31 8.24 -22.34
CA SER A 377 14.18 8.61 -23.48
C SER A 377 14.35 7.46 -24.47
N GLY A 378 14.11 6.22 -24.05
CA GLY A 378 14.11 4.99 -24.85
C GLY A 378 12.73 4.61 -25.36
N SER A 379 12.54 3.33 -25.66
CA SER A 379 11.24 2.79 -26.07
C SER A 379 10.24 2.71 -24.90
N THR A 380 8.94 2.66 -25.23
CA THR A 380 7.88 2.42 -24.21
C THR A 380 8.11 1.11 -23.47
N ALA A 381 8.54 0.05 -24.16
CA ALA A 381 8.84 -1.23 -23.52
C ALA A 381 10.02 -1.13 -22.54
N ASP A 382 11.07 -0.37 -22.87
CA ASP A 382 12.20 -0.15 -21.96
C ASP A 382 11.78 0.63 -20.72
N CYS A 383 10.96 1.67 -20.90
CA CYS A 383 10.40 2.46 -19.78
C CYS A 383 9.58 1.57 -18.82
N LEU A 384 8.63 0.80 -19.33
CA LEU A 384 7.79 -0.10 -18.53
C LEU A 384 8.63 -1.12 -17.75
N ASN A 385 9.62 -1.74 -18.40
CA ASN A 385 10.51 -2.69 -17.75
C ASN A 385 11.39 -2.04 -16.68
N ALA A 386 11.92 -0.85 -16.95
CA ALA A 386 12.76 -0.12 -16.00
C ALA A 386 11.97 0.27 -14.74
N VAL A 387 10.75 0.80 -14.90
CA VAL A 387 9.84 1.14 -13.78
C VAL A 387 9.50 -0.11 -12.98
N GLN A 388 9.18 -1.24 -13.63
CA GLN A 388 8.90 -2.49 -12.94
C GLN A 388 10.09 -2.97 -12.10
N GLN A 389 11.29 -3.02 -12.67
CA GLN A 389 12.48 -3.45 -11.95
C GLN A 389 12.81 -2.50 -10.78
N GLN A 390 12.65 -1.20 -10.99
CA GLN A 390 12.86 -0.22 -9.92
C GLN A 390 11.88 -0.42 -8.76
N LEU A 391 10.58 -0.58 -9.03
CA LEU A 391 9.58 -0.82 -7.97
C LEU A 391 9.91 -2.08 -7.16
N ILE A 392 10.24 -3.18 -7.84
CA ILE A 392 10.66 -4.43 -7.19
C ILE A 392 11.89 -4.21 -6.30
N ASN A 393 12.90 -3.52 -6.83
CA ASN A 393 14.13 -3.26 -6.07
C ASN A 393 13.86 -2.30 -4.89
N SER A 394 12.99 -1.30 -5.08
CA SER A 394 12.61 -0.37 -4.00
C SER A 394 11.86 -1.10 -2.87
N MET A 395 10.96 -2.05 -3.21
CA MET A 395 10.28 -2.90 -2.22
C MET A 395 11.25 -3.79 -1.43
N ASN A 396 12.32 -4.28 -2.07
CA ASN A 396 13.35 -5.09 -1.42
C ASN A 396 14.33 -4.24 -0.56
N ASN A 397 14.38 -2.93 -0.80
CA ASN A 397 15.24 -1.98 -0.09
C ASN A 397 14.42 -1.00 0.78
N ASP A 398 13.22 -1.37 1.16
CA ASP A 398 12.24 -0.53 1.85
C ASP A 398 12.60 -0.20 3.32
N ILE A 399 13.71 -0.74 3.81
CA ILE A 399 14.28 -0.42 5.13
C ILE A 399 14.90 0.99 5.15
N TYR A 400 15.36 1.52 4.00
CA TYR A 400 15.88 2.88 3.90
C TYR A 400 14.73 3.88 3.81
N PRO A 401 14.52 4.76 4.82
CA PRO A 401 13.27 5.52 4.93
C PRO A 401 13.18 6.66 3.93
N PHE A 402 11.96 6.95 3.49
CA PHE A 402 11.70 8.04 2.55
C PHE A 402 12.20 9.42 3.05
N SER A 403 12.18 9.66 4.35
CA SER A 403 12.71 10.89 4.95
C SER A 403 14.20 11.10 4.64
N GLN A 404 15.01 10.02 4.68
CA GLN A 404 16.43 10.08 4.31
C GLN A 404 16.59 10.29 2.80
N ILE A 405 15.82 9.55 1.98
CA ILE A 405 15.83 9.69 0.52
C ILE A 405 15.44 11.14 0.12
N SER A 406 14.38 11.66 0.73
CA SER A 406 13.91 13.03 0.52
C SER A 406 14.99 14.07 0.80
N HIS A 407 15.67 13.93 1.93
CA HIS A 407 16.73 14.85 2.35
C HIS A 407 17.97 14.75 1.43
N GLU A 408 18.40 13.51 1.15
CA GLU A 408 19.67 13.28 0.41
C GLU A 408 19.57 13.65 -1.07
N PHE A 409 18.41 13.32 -1.72
CA PHE A 409 18.25 13.48 -3.16
C PHE A 409 17.26 14.60 -3.56
N SER A 410 16.81 15.43 -2.60
CA SER A 410 15.83 16.50 -2.83
C SER A 410 14.52 16.01 -3.48
N ILE A 411 14.07 14.81 -3.07
CA ILE A 411 12.83 14.20 -3.56
C ILE A 411 11.70 14.54 -2.59
N LYS A 412 10.66 15.21 -3.09
CA LYS A 412 9.46 15.56 -2.32
C LYS A 412 8.27 14.73 -2.79
N ALA A 413 7.33 14.47 -1.90
CA ALA A 413 6.06 13.82 -2.22
C ALA A 413 5.02 14.84 -2.75
N ASP A 414 5.43 15.74 -3.64
CA ASP A 414 4.59 16.81 -4.16
C ASP A 414 3.67 16.35 -5.31
N ALA A 415 4.12 15.37 -6.10
CA ALA A 415 3.34 14.69 -7.12
C ALA A 415 3.33 13.19 -6.81
N MET A 416 2.15 12.63 -6.63
CA MET A 416 1.98 11.24 -6.21
C MET A 416 0.98 10.53 -7.10
N VAL A 417 1.27 9.27 -7.46
CA VAL A 417 0.32 8.38 -8.13
C VAL A 417 0.15 7.10 -7.33
N ILE A 418 -1.09 6.67 -7.14
CA ILE A 418 -1.46 5.53 -6.33
C ILE A 418 -2.40 4.63 -7.14
N TYR A 419 -2.00 3.39 -7.42
CA TYR A 419 -2.90 2.40 -7.99
C TYR A 419 -3.52 1.55 -6.88
N GLN A 420 -4.83 1.63 -6.73
CA GLN A 420 -5.56 0.92 -5.69
C GLN A 420 -6.18 -0.41 -6.19
N GLY A 421 -6.33 -0.56 -7.50
CA GLY A 421 -6.98 -1.74 -8.08
C GLY A 421 -8.49 -1.75 -7.88
N ASP A 422 -9.06 -2.93 -7.64
CA ASP A 422 -10.49 -3.04 -7.38
C ASP A 422 -10.83 -2.30 -6.08
N ASN A 423 -11.82 -1.41 -6.12
CA ASN A 423 -12.27 -0.67 -4.95
C ASN A 423 -12.69 -1.63 -3.85
N PHE A 424 -12.09 -1.44 -2.67
CA PHE A 424 -12.54 -2.11 -1.47
C PHE A 424 -13.84 -1.42 -1.01
N ALA A 425 -14.97 -1.94 -1.48
CA ALA A 425 -16.27 -1.49 -0.99
C ALA A 425 -16.68 -2.36 0.19
N PHE A 426 -16.71 -1.77 1.38
CA PHE A 426 -17.32 -2.40 2.54
C PHE A 426 -18.79 -1.97 2.56
N ASP A 427 -19.68 -2.86 2.09
CA ASP A 427 -21.07 -2.56 1.80
C ASP A 427 -22.07 -3.35 2.65
N THR A 428 -21.59 -4.12 3.64
CA THR A 428 -22.43 -4.92 4.51
C THR A 428 -21.93 -4.98 5.95
N ILE A 429 -22.86 -5.03 6.90
CA ILE A 429 -22.64 -5.44 8.30
C ILE A 429 -23.48 -6.71 8.54
N GLY A 430 -22.83 -7.85 8.67
CA GLY A 430 -23.49 -9.15 8.62
C GLY A 430 -24.15 -9.37 7.25
N SER A 431 -25.47 -9.56 7.22
CA SER A 431 -26.28 -9.66 6.01
C SER A 431 -26.89 -8.35 5.55
N GLU A 432 -26.76 -7.29 6.35
CA GLU A 432 -27.47 -6.04 6.14
C GLU A 432 -26.60 -5.05 5.36
N TYR A 433 -27.23 -4.29 4.46
CA TYR A 433 -26.54 -3.30 3.63
C TYR A 433 -25.98 -2.15 4.46
N ALA A 434 -24.81 -1.70 4.10
CA ALA A 434 -24.17 -0.49 4.62
C ALA A 434 -23.65 0.34 3.45
N GLN A 435 -23.78 1.66 3.54
CA GLN A 435 -23.36 2.58 2.49
C GLN A 435 -22.26 3.49 3.00
N GLU A 436 -21.14 3.52 2.29
CA GLU A 436 -20.12 4.50 2.55
C GLU A 436 -20.63 5.91 2.25
N GLU A 437 -20.36 6.83 3.17
CA GLU A 437 -20.70 8.23 3.07
C GLU A 437 -19.43 9.08 3.03
N PRO A 438 -19.36 10.11 2.19
CA PRO A 438 -18.16 10.93 2.09
C PRO A 438 -17.88 11.68 3.39
N VAL A 439 -16.61 11.70 3.77
CA VAL A 439 -16.07 12.49 4.89
C VAL A 439 -14.91 13.32 4.37
N SER A 440 -15.02 14.63 4.46
CA SER A 440 -13.98 15.53 3.95
C SER A 440 -12.87 15.74 4.99
N LEU A 441 -11.63 15.63 4.54
CA LEU A 441 -10.47 16.17 5.24
C LEU A 441 -10.25 17.62 4.77
N ASN A 442 -9.83 18.48 5.69
CA ASN A 442 -9.69 19.92 5.39
C ASN A 442 -8.35 20.28 4.74
N ALA A 443 -7.44 19.32 4.55
CA ALA A 443 -6.12 19.57 3.99
C ALA A 443 -5.64 18.38 3.15
N ALA A 444 -5.08 18.66 1.98
CA ALA A 444 -4.46 17.66 1.11
C ALA A 444 -3.06 17.27 1.62
N LYS A 445 -2.74 15.98 1.54
CA LYS A 445 -1.44 15.42 1.96
C LYS A 445 -0.29 15.84 1.04
N ALA A 446 -0.58 15.98 -0.24
CA ALA A 446 0.38 16.41 -1.26
C ALA A 446 -0.23 17.53 -2.10
N PRO A 447 0.57 18.35 -2.78
CA PRO A 447 0.06 19.31 -3.74
C PRO A 447 -0.85 18.69 -4.80
N VAL A 448 -0.49 17.52 -5.34
CA VAL A 448 -1.31 16.71 -6.26
C VAL A 448 -1.10 15.23 -5.98
N SER A 449 -2.17 14.51 -5.72
CA SER A 449 -2.18 13.06 -5.54
C SER A 449 -3.27 12.44 -6.42
N ILE A 450 -2.89 11.47 -7.24
CA ILE A 450 -3.82 10.76 -8.13
C ILE A 450 -3.99 9.33 -7.64
N SER A 451 -5.19 8.98 -7.19
CA SER A 451 -5.59 7.60 -6.91
C SER A 451 -6.31 7.01 -8.12
N ILE A 452 -5.92 5.80 -8.51
CA ILE A 452 -6.49 5.08 -9.64
C ILE A 452 -7.12 3.79 -9.14
N SER A 453 -8.43 3.70 -9.26
CA SER A 453 -9.23 2.55 -8.82
C SER A 453 -10.05 1.98 -9.97
N ILE A 454 -10.67 0.82 -9.73
CA ILE A 454 -11.63 0.20 -10.64
C ILE A 454 -13.01 0.27 -9.98
N ASP A 455 -13.96 0.95 -10.64
CA ASP A 455 -15.38 0.93 -10.29
C ASP A 455 -16.18 0.49 -11.51
N ARG A 456 -17.11 -0.46 -11.31
CA ARG A 456 -18.04 -0.97 -12.35
C ARG A 456 -17.36 -1.26 -13.70
N ASN A 457 -16.17 -1.88 -13.63
CA ASN A 457 -15.37 -2.24 -14.80
C ASN A 457 -14.82 -1.06 -15.62
N LYS A 458 -14.65 0.09 -14.99
CA LYS A 458 -13.95 1.27 -15.50
C LYS A 458 -12.85 1.69 -14.55
N PHE A 459 -11.80 2.31 -15.08
CA PHE A 459 -10.86 3.01 -14.21
C PHE A 459 -11.44 4.38 -13.82
N VAL A 460 -11.20 4.73 -12.56
CA VAL A 460 -11.57 6.03 -12.00
C VAL A 460 -10.30 6.71 -11.52
N PHE A 461 -10.07 7.93 -11.97
CA PHE A 461 -9.03 8.81 -11.48
C PHE A 461 -9.64 9.74 -10.44
N GLU A 462 -9.16 9.66 -9.22
CA GLU A 462 -9.49 10.56 -8.13
C GLU A 462 -8.26 11.41 -7.84
N ILE A 463 -8.36 12.69 -8.17
CA ILE A 463 -7.25 13.64 -8.00
C ILE A 463 -7.54 14.51 -6.78
N GLU A 464 -6.84 14.21 -5.67
CA GLU A 464 -6.80 15.11 -4.51
C GLU A 464 -5.73 16.17 -4.77
N TYR A 465 -6.08 17.43 -4.58
CA TYR A 465 -5.18 18.54 -4.84
C TYR A 465 -5.35 19.70 -3.87
N ARG A 466 -4.33 20.54 -3.75
CA ARG A 466 -4.39 21.77 -3.00
C ARG A 466 -5.16 22.84 -3.77
N GLY A 467 -6.42 23.10 -3.37
CA GLY A 467 -7.31 24.08 -3.99
C GLY A 467 -6.81 25.52 -3.88
N ASP A 468 -5.90 25.81 -2.93
CA ASP A 468 -5.22 27.10 -2.84
C ASP A 468 -4.06 27.25 -3.85
N MET A 469 -3.60 26.16 -4.47
CA MET A 469 -2.54 26.15 -5.47
C MET A 469 -3.03 25.92 -6.89
N TYR A 470 -4.08 25.13 -7.08
CA TYR A 470 -4.55 24.70 -8.40
C TYR A 470 -6.02 25.03 -8.62
N TYR A 471 -6.41 25.16 -9.89
CA TYR A 471 -7.80 25.19 -10.31
C TYR A 471 -8.28 23.78 -10.69
N GLU A 472 -9.58 23.55 -10.60
CA GLU A 472 -10.20 22.28 -11.03
C GLU A 472 -9.96 22.02 -12.54
N ASP A 473 -9.99 23.04 -13.38
CA ASP A 473 -9.71 22.93 -14.81
C ASP A 473 -8.30 22.39 -15.08
N THR A 474 -7.31 22.75 -14.23
CA THR A 474 -5.94 22.20 -14.33
C THR A 474 -5.92 20.70 -14.01
N MET A 475 -6.70 20.27 -13.01
CA MET A 475 -6.81 18.82 -12.66
C MET A 475 -7.56 18.05 -13.73
N LYS A 476 -8.59 18.63 -14.32
CA LYS A 476 -9.28 18.06 -15.49
C LYS A 476 -8.30 17.85 -16.65
N TYR A 477 -7.52 18.88 -16.96
CA TYR A 477 -6.53 18.83 -18.02
C TYR A 477 -5.42 17.79 -17.75
N LEU A 478 -5.02 17.66 -16.49
CA LEU A 478 -4.10 16.61 -16.07
C LEU A 478 -4.69 15.22 -16.28
N ALA A 479 -5.96 14.99 -15.90
CA ALA A 479 -6.64 13.71 -16.09
C ALA A 479 -6.77 13.34 -17.59
N ASP A 480 -7.11 14.33 -18.44
CA ASP A 480 -7.18 14.14 -19.89
C ASP A 480 -5.81 13.72 -20.47
N ASN A 481 -4.73 14.38 -20.07
CA ASN A 481 -3.37 14.04 -20.52
C ASN A 481 -2.90 12.68 -20.00
N LEU A 482 -3.23 12.31 -18.76
CA LEU A 482 -2.94 10.98 -18.22
C LEU A 482 -3.67 9.87 -18.99
N GLU A 483 -4.94 10.10 -19.35
CA GLU A 483 -5.73 9.17 -20.16
C GLU A 483 -5.13 9.02 -21.57
N ILE A 484 -4.68 10.11 -22.18
CA ILE A 484 -3.99 10.10 -23.48
C ILE A 484 -2.66 9.33 -23.40
N ALA A 485 -1.87 9.56 -22.36
CA ALA A 485 -0.60 8.86 -22.15
C ALA A 485 -0.81 7.34 -22.00
N ALA A 486 -1.76 6.95 -21.15
CA ALA A 486 -2.16 5.55 -20.96
C ALA A 486 -2.66 4.91 -22.26
N GLY A 487 -3.52 5.60 -23.03
CA GLY A 487 -3.98 5.17 -24.32
C GLY A 487 -2.86 5.03 -25.37
N GLY A 488 -1.87 5.92 -25.32
CA GLY A 488 -0.66 5.85 -26.16
C GLY A 488 0.17 4.60 -25.85
N ILE A 489 0.38 4.29 -24.57
CA ILE A 489 1.06 3.06 -24.15
C ILE A 489 0.31 1.82 -24.62
N LEU A 490 -1.01 1.78 -24.47
CA LEU A 490 -1.84 0.65 -24.95
C LEU A 490 -1.73 0.43 -26.46
N ARG A 491 -1.55 1.49 -27.23
CA ARG A 491 -1.33 1.43 -28.69
C ARG A 491 0.13 1.16 -29.07
N GLU A 492 0.97 0.86 -28.08
CA GLU A 492 2.41 0.62 -28.27
C GLU A 492 3.14 1.78 -28.99
N GLN A 493 2.68 3.01 -28.78
CA GLN A 493 3.33 4.20 -29.31
C GLN A 493 4.63 4.46 -28.55
N GLU A 494 5.66 4.93 -29.24
CA GLU A 494 6.88 5.40 -28.57
C GLU A 494 6.59 6.68 -27.77
N PRO A 495 7.30 6.94 -26.67
CA PRO A 495 6.99 8.11 -25.80
C PRO A 495 7.00 9.44 -26.56
N ASP A 496 7.87 9.58 -27.56
CA ASP A 496 7.96 10.80 -28.39
C ASP A 496 6.76 10.95 -29.36
N ASP A 497 6.06 9.86 -29.68
CA ASP A 497 4.88 9.84 -30.55
C ASP A 497 3.56 10.09 -29.80
N ILE A 498 3.56 9.93 -28.48
CA ILE A 498 2.39 10.25 -27.62
C ILE A 498 2.29 11.76 -27.54
N LYS A 499 1.29 12.36 -28.18
CA LYS A 499 1.04 13.81 -28.13
C LYS A 499 0.04 14.13 -27.05
N LEU A 500 0.49 14.93 -26.10
CA LEU A 500 -0.34 15.42 -25.00
C LEU A 500 -0.92 16.80 -25.31
N LEU A 501 -2.05 17.16 -24.73
CA LEU A 501 -2.78 18.39 -25.05
C LEU A 501 -1.97 19.66 -24.81
N PHE A 502 -1.03 19.65 -23.85
CA PHE A 502 -0.17 20.80 -23.58
C PHE A 502 1.03 20.93 -24.55
N GLU A 503 1.18 20.01 -25.52
CA GLU A 503 2.18 20.07 -26.58
C GLU A 503 1.59 20.67 -27.89
N GLU A 504 0.26 20.88 -27.95
CA GLU A 504 -0.46 21.54 -29.04
C GLU A 504 -0.48 23.07 -28.85
#